data_0707e4a55505772f04ef8cb5126e43e2
#
_entry.id   0707e4a55505772f04ef8cb5126e43e2
#
_cell.length_a   1.000
_cell.length_b   1.000
_cell.length_c   1.000
_cell.angle_alpha   90.00
_cell.angle_beta   90.00
_cell.angle_gamma   90.00
#
_symmetry.space_group_name_H-M   'P 1'
#
loop_
_entity.id
_entity.type
_entity.pdbx_description
1 polymer ?
#
loop_
_entity_poly.entity_id
_entity_poly.type
_entity_poly.pdbx_seq_one_letter_code
_entity_poly.pdbx_strand_id
1 'polypeptide(L)' 'MILDFEPGDKVFNPLAKEWGIGQVQSIIKDKVTVNFENAGKKVINSKNIELKKVNDRN' A
#
# COMPACT_ATOMS: atom_id res chain seq x y z
N MET A 1 3.97 -7.67 13.91
CA MET A 1 2.70 -7.45 13.23
C MET A 1 2.69 -8.12 11.87
N ILE A 2 1.60 -8.75 11.54
CA ILE A 2 1.48 -9.47 10.26
C ILE A 2 0.81 -8.56 9.26
N LEU A 3 1.45 -8.43 8.10
CA LEU A 3 0.86 -7.65 7.01
C LEU A 3 0.01 -8.56 6.14
N ASP A 4 -1.11 -8.03 5.69
CA ASP A 4 -2.05 -8.80 4.88
C ASP A 4 -1.73 -8.75 3.40
N PHE A 5 -0.64 -8.11 3.03
CA PHE A 5 -0.30 -7.96 1.62
C PHE A 5 1.18 -8.22 1.42
N GLU A 6 1.55 -8.38 0.15
CA GLU A 6 2.91 -8.68 -0.23
C GLU A 6 3.21 -7.99 -1.55
N PRO A 7 4.48 -7.98 -1.97
CA PRO A 7 4.83 -7.33 -3.23
C PRO A 7 3.98 -7.84 -4.38
N GLY A 8 3.48 -6.91 -5.18
CA GLY A 8 2.59 -7.21 -6.28
C GLY A 8 1.13 -6.95 -5.98
N ASP A 9 0.76 -6.92 -4.72
CA ASP A 9 -0.63 -6.67 -4.35
C ASP A 9 -1.01 -5.22 -4.57
N LYS A 10 -2.31 -5.00 -4.78
CA LYS A 10 -2.86 -3.66 -4.92
C LYS A 10 -3.44 -3.21 -3.60
N VAL A 11 -3.13 -1.98 -3.24
CA VAL A 11 -3.56 -1.41 -1.97
C VAL A 11 -4.00 0.03 -2.17
N PHE A 12 -4.62 0.61 -1.17
CA PHE A 12 -4.90 2.04 -1.16
C PHE A 12 -4.76 2.56 0.25
N ASN A 13 -4.54 3.86 0.37
CA ASN A 13 -4.43 4.51 1.67
C ASN A 13 -5.79 5.11 2.00
N PRO A 14 -6.52 4.57 2.97
CA PRO A 14 -7.85 5.09 3.28
C PRO A 14 -7.86 6.52 3.79
N LEU A 15 -6.72 6.99 4.28
CA LEU A 15 -6.62 8.37 4.75
C LEU A 15 -6.15 9.32 3.65
N ALA A 16 -5.81 8.80 2.49
CA ALA A 16 -5.37 9.60 1.36
C ALA A 16 -5.85 8.95 0.08
N LYS A 17 -7.16 8.85 -0.06
CA LYS A 17 -7.75 8.16 -1.20
C LYS A 17 -7.43 8.84 -2.53
N GLU A 18 -7.10 10.12 -2.47
CA GLU A 18 -6.72 10.85 -3.68
C GLU A 18 -5.43 10.33 -4.30
N TRP A 19 -4.64 9.55 -3.56
CA TRP A 19 -3.44 8.93 -4.11
C TRP A 19 -3.78 7.85 -5.14
N GLY A 20 -5.01 7.32 -5.09
CA GLY A 20 -5.44 6.27 -5.99
C GLY A 20 -4.96 4.90 -5.54
N ILE A 21 -5.07 3.94 -6.44
CA ILE A 21 -4.65 2.57 -6.17
C ILE A 21 -3.13 2.49 -6.31
N GLY A 22 -2.49 1.80 -5.38
CA GLY A 22 -1.06 1.59 -5.43
C GLY A 22 -0.73 0.13 -5.56
N GLN A 23 0.46 -0.15 -6.06
CA GLN A 23 0.97 -1.50 -6.12
C GLN A 23 2.18 -1.60 -5.20
N VAL A 24 2.15 -2.59 -4.32
CA VAL A 24 3.25 -2.82 -3.38
C VAL A 24 4.45 -3.30 -4.15
N GLN A 25 5.58 -2.64 -3.95
CA GLN A 25 6.81 -2.98 -4.66
C GLN A 25 7.78 -3.73 -3.77
N SER A 26 7.86 -3.35 -2.50
CA SER A 26 8.73 -4.06 -1.58
C SER A 26 8.27 -3.80 -0.16
N ILE A 27 8.62 -4.73 0.72
CA ILE A 27 8.32 -4.63 2.14
C ILE A 27 9.60 -4.94 2.88
N ILE A 28 10.10 -3.98 3.63
CA ILE A 28 11.30 -4.15 4.43
C ILE A 28 10.97 -3.73 5.83
N LYS A 29 10.85 -4.72 6.71
CA LYS A 29 10.45 -4.50 8.09
C LYS A 29 9.13 -3.74 8.12
N ASP A 30 9.11 -2.53 8.67
CA ASP A 30 7.87 -1.74 8.77
C ASP A 30 7.64 -0.84 7.57
N LYS A 31 8.56 -0.84 6.61
CA LYS A 31 8.48 0.10 5.51
C LYS A 31 7.99 -0.60 4.26
N VAL A 32 6.92 -0.07 3.71
CA VAL A 32 6.27 -0.62 2.53
C VAL A 32 6.39 0.41 1.42
N THR A 33 7.03 0.01 0.34
CA THR A 33 7.15 0.88 -0.83
C THR A 33 6.00 0.58 -1.77
N VAL A 34 5.23 1.61 -2.08
CA VAL A 34 4.04 1.47 -2.91
C VAL A 34 4.08 2.53 -3.99
N ASN A 35 3.74 2.14 -5.19
CA ASN A 35 3.64 3.07 -6.32
C ASN A 35 2.16 3.34 -6.56
N PHE A 36 1.70 4.54 -6.18
CA PHE A 36 0.31 4.94 -6.32
C PHE A 36 0.06 5.59 -7.68
N GLU A 37 -1.12 5.37 -8.22
CA GLU A 37 -1.47 5.89 -9.54
C GLU A 37 -1.36 7.40 -9.64
N ASN A 38 -1.81 8.09 -8.59
CA ASN A 38 -1.88 9.54 -8.61
C ASN A 38 -0.81 10.24 -7.78
N ALA A 39 -0.10 9.49 -6.96
CA ALA A 39 0.89 10.09 -6.06
C ALA A 39 2.30 9.61 -6.32
N GLY A 40 2.45 8.57 -7.15
CA GLY A 40 3.76 8.02 -7.43
C GLY A 40 4.27 7.14 -6.31
N LYS A 41 5.57 6.93 -6.28
CA LYS A 41 6.19 6.03 -5.32
C LYS A 41 6.24 6.69 -3.94
N LYS A 42 5.78 5.95 -2.94
CA LYS A 42 5.80 6.40 -1.56
C LYS A 42 6.29 5.28 -0.67
N VAL A 43 7.04 5.64 0.35
CA VAL A 43 7.45 4.68 1.38
C VAL A 43 6.55 4.90 2.58
N ILE A 44 5.80 3.86 2.94
CA ILE A 44 4.79 3.93 3.97
C ILE A 44 5.30 3.20 5.21
N ASN A 45 5.21 3.84 6.36
CA ASN A 45 5.52 3.18 7.60
C ASN A 45 4.25 2.50 8.10
N SER A 46 4.24 1.17 8.08
CA SER A 46 3.04 0.41 8.39
C SER A 46 2.61 0.53 9.85
N LYS A 47 3.48 1.05 10.71
CA LYS A 47 3.10 1.29 12.10
C LYS A 47 2.21 2.52 12.23
N ASN A 48 2.33 3.45 11.30
CA ASN A 48 1.62 4.72 11.38
C ASN A 48 0.45 4.81 10.43
N ILE A 49 0.49 4.03 9.35
CA ILE A 49 -0.52 4.12 8.30
C ILE A 49 -1.00 2.72 7.98
N GLU A 50 -2.29 2.54 8.05
CA GLU A 50 -2.89 1.25 7.71
C GLU A 50 -3.33 1.28 6.26
N LEU A 51 -2.65 0.51 5.43
CA LEU A 51 -3.03 0.34 4.04
C LEU A 51 -4.10 -0.73 3.96
N LYS A 52 -4.99 -0.58 3.01
CA LYS A 52 -6.04 -1.55 2.77
C LYS A 52 -5.80 -2.23 1.44
N LYS A 53 -5.96 -3.53 1.42
CA LYS A 53 -5.78 -4.31 0.21
C LYS A 53 -7.00 -4.13 -0.69
N VAL A 54 -6.73 -3.88 -1.96
CA VAL A 54 -7.81 -3.81 -2.94
C VAL A 54 -8.11 -5.22 -3.39
N ASN A 55 -9.33 -5.64 -3.17
CA ASN A 55 -9.75 -6.97 -3.60
C ASN A 55 -10.63 -6.79 -4.83
N ASP A 56 -10.05 -6.98 -6.00
CA ASP A 56 -10.79 -6.83 -7.24
C ASP A 56 -11.34 -8.14 -7.76
N ARG A 57 -11.27 -9.16 -6.96
CA ARG A 57 -11.94 -10.42 -7.27
C ARG A 57 -13.37 -10.37 -6.78
N ASN A 58 -14.17 -11.07 -7.42
CA ASN A 58 -15.55 -11.16 -6.96
C ASN A 58 -15.97 -12.54 -6.69
#